data_c12779c5799639a1a6dc287ffab981dc
#
_entry.id   c12779c5799639a1a6dc287ffab981dc
#
_cell.length_a   1.000
_cell.length_b   1.000
_cell.length_c   1.000
_cell.angle_alpha   90.00
_cell.angle_beta   90.00
_cell.angle_gamma   90.00
#
_symmetry.space_group_name_H-M   'P 1'
#
loop_
_entity.id
_entity.type
_entity.pdbx_description
1 polymer ?
#
loop_
_entity_poly.entity_id
_entity_poly.type
_entity_poly.pdbx_seq_one_letter_code
_entity_poly.pdbx_strand_id
1 'polypeptide(L)'
;MRAAAFALCGSFLALTSAHAQTIKGDPMTTTPIAGIDDAAIARSARASKLIGSKVYKGDTSIGQIEDVLVDLDHASVAAVILSVGGFLGLGDKLVAVPANQTKVGSEAKFTTDLTKEQLNGAPPFVFGKIK
;
A
#
# COMPACT_ATOMS: atom_id res chain seq x y z
N MET A 1 -29.92 82.97 6.59
CA MET A 1 -30.60 83.24 5.32
C MET A 1 -30.46 82.04 4.39
N ARG A 2 -31.55 81.43 4.18
CA ARG A 2 -32.11 80.85 2.94
C ARG A 2 -31.18 79.92 2.18
N ALA A 3 -31.51 78.70 2.25
CA ALA A 3 -32.49 77.94 1.43
C ALA A 3 -31.79 77.42 0.18
N ALA A 4 -31.83 76.20 -0.06
CA ALA A 4 -32.76 75.49 -0.86
C ALA A 4 -32.27 74.06 -1.14
N ALA A 5 -33.14 73.18 -0.92
CA ALA A 5 -33.16 71.81 -1.37
C ALA A 5 -33.02 71.69 -2.90
N PHE A 6 -32.45 70.64 -3.38
CA PHE A 6 -32.97 69.94 -4.55
C PHE A 6 -32.55 68.47 -4.50
N ALA A 7 -33.53 67.66 -4.37
CA ALA A 7 -33.47 66.24 -4.60
C ALA A 7 -33.20 65.97 -6.08
N LEU A 8 -32.27 65.09 -6.39
CA LEU A 8 -32.21 64.44 -7.69
C LEU A 8 -32.08 62.94 -7.52
N CYS A 9 -33.20 62.37 -7.83
CA CYS A 9 -33.43 60.96 -8.04
C CYS A 9 -32.45 60.46 -9.12
N GLY A 10 -31.45 59.70 -8.75
CA GLY A 10 -30.56 59.04 -9.68
C GLY A 10 -30.89 57.55 -9.67
N SER A 11 -31.51 57.10 -10.73
CA SER A 11 -31.80 55.71 -10.99
C SER A 11 -30.57 54.86 -10.90
N PHE A 12 -30.53 54.01 -9.90
CA PHE A 12 -29.48 53.01 -9.75
C PHE A 12 -29.80 51.85 -10.69
N LEU A 13 -29.20 51.86 -11.85
CA LEU A 13 -29.27 50.72 -12.77
C LEU A 13 -28.37 49.63 -12.18
N ALA A 14 -28.99 48.64 -11.56
CA ALA A 14 -28.30 47.45 -11.12
C ALA A 14 -27.89 46.64 -12.33
N LEU A 15 -26.61 46.76 -12.69
CA LEU A 15 -25.95 45.78 -13.54
C LEU A 15 -25.80 44.49 -12.72
N THR A 16 -26.68 43.55 -12.94
CA THR A 16 -26.47 42.16 -12.51
C THR A 16 -25.34 41.60 -13.38
N SER A 17 -24.14 41.67 -12.89
CA SER A 17 -23.03 40.89 -13.44
C SER A 17 -23.34 39.44 -13.19
N ALA A 18 -23.79 38.76 -14.22
CA ALA A 18 -23.81 37.32 -14.24
C ALA A 18 -22.40 36.83 -14.09
N HIS A 19 -22.01 36.44 -12.89
CA HIS A 19 -20.81 35.70 -12.68
C HIS A 19 -21.04 34.32 -13.30
N ALA A 20 -20.46 34.10 -14.46
CA ALA A 20 -20.24 32.78 -14.98
C ALA A 20 -19.36 32.05 -13.98
N GLN A 21 -19.95 31.24 -13.10
CA GLN A 21 -19.22 30.30 -12.31
C GLN A 21 -18.65 29.27 -13.27
N THR A 22 -17.39 29.47 -13.61
CA THR A 22 -16.59 28.39 -14.17
C THR A 22 -16.58 27.30 -13.09
N ILE A 23 -17.33 26.25 -13.31
CA ILE A 23 -17.19 25.00 -12.55
C ILE A 23 -15.82 24.47 -12.92
N LYS A 24 -14.82 25.00 -12.25
CA LYS A 24 -13.51 24.37 -12.16
C LYS A 24 -13.84 23.11 -11.37
N GLY A 25 -13.87 21.97 -12.06
CA GLY A 25 -14.06 20.68 -11.39
C GLY A 25 -13.08 20.63 -10.24
N ASP A 26 -13.61 20.71 -9.03
CA ASP A 26 -12.83 20.46 -7.85
C ASP A 26 -12.21 19.08 -8.04
N PRO A 27 -10.88 18.94 -7.85
CA PRO A 27 -10.32 17.61 -7.77
C PRO A 27 -11.14 16.89 -6.72
N MET A 28 -11.72 15.74 -7.07
CA MET A 28 -12.48 14.91 -6.15
C MET A 28 -11.67 14.83 -4.86
N THR A 29 -12.08 15.62 -3.87
CA THR A 29 -11.56 15.49 -2.52
C THR A 29 -12.12 14.18 -2.02
N THR A 30 -11.41 13.10 -2.32
CA THR A 30 -11.66 11.82 -1.67
C THR A 30 -11.41 12.08 -0.19
N THR A 31 -12.50 12.18 0.56
CA THR A 31 -12.41 12.24 2.02
C THR A 31 -11.59 11.04 2.45
N PRO A 32 -10.41 11.23 3.06
CA PRO A 32 -9.62 10.10 3.50
C PRO A 32 -10.45 9.26 4.46
N ILE A 33 -10.45 7.95 4.27
CA ILE A 33 -11.06 7.06 5.25
C ILE A 33 -10.30 7.27 6.56
N ALA A 34 -11.02 7.67 7.62
CA ALA A 34 -10.40 7.94 8.91
C ALA A 34 -9.60 6.71 9.37
N GLY A 35 -8.34 6.92 9.74
CA GLY A 35 -7.45 5.87 10.22
C GLY A 35 -6.41 5.36 9.21
N ILE A 36 -6.40 5.87 7.97
CA ILE A 36 -5.33 5.55 7.03
C ILE A 36 -4.26 6.65 7.11
N ASP A 37 -3.04 6.25 7.44
CA ASP A 37 -1.86 7.11 7.45
C ASP A 37 -1.15 7.03 6.09
N ASP A 38 -1.11 8.14 5.36
CA ASP A 38 -0.44 8.23 4.05
C ASP A 38 1.04 7.86 4.14
N ALA A 39 1.70 8.19 5.25
CA ALA A 39 3.08 7.80 5.47
C ALA A 39 3.24 6.28 5.68
N ALA A 40 2.24 5.62 6.28
CA ALA A 40 2.22 4.17 6.39
C ALA A 40 2.00 3.53 5.02
N ILE A 41 1.08 4.07 4.21
CA ILE A 41 0.87 3.59 2.83
C ILE A 41 2.14 3.73 1.99
N ALA A 42 2.82 4.86 2.08
CA ALA A 42 4.05 5.10 1.32
C ALA A 42 5.18 4.11 1.65
N ARG A 43 5.18 3.57 2.87
CA ARG A 43 6.13 2.54 3.32
C ARG A 43 5.64 1.12 3.08
N SER A 44 4.39 0.95 2.68
CA SER A 44 3.78 -0.37 2.49
C SER A 44 4.15 -0.96 1.14
N ALA A 45 4.30 -2.27 1.09
CA ALA A 45 4.47 -3.01 -0.14
C ALA A 45 3.13 -3.65 -0.55
N ARG A 46 2.87 -3.68 -1.83
CA ARG A 46 1.67 -4.35 -2.36
C ARG A 46 1.87 -5.86 -2.33
N ALA A 47 0.98 -6.60 -1.66
CA ALA A 47 1.04 -8.06 -1.58
C ALA A 47 1.16 -8.72 -2.97
N SER A 48 0.41 -8.21 -3.96
CA SER A 48 0.48 -8.70 -5.35
C SER A 48 1.85 -8.50 -6.03
N LYS A 49 2.70 -7.63 -5.49
CA LYS A 49 4.08 -7.43 -5.97
C LYS A 49 5.08 -8.25 -5.18
N LEU A 50 4.71 -8.67 -3.96
CA LEU A 50 5.53 -9.55 -3.13
C LEU A 50 5.47 -10.98 -3.65
N ILE A 51 4.28 -11.47 -3.96
CA ILE A 51 4.06 -12.82 -4.49
C ILE A 51 4.80 -12.97 -5.82
N GLY A 52 5.59 -14.01 -5.95
CA GLY A 52 6.44 -14.27 -7.10
C GLY A 52 7.84 -13.62 -7.02
N SER A 53 8.10 -12.78 -6.01
CA SER A 53 9.42 -12.15 -5.85
C SER A 53 10.43 -13.12 -5.25
N LYS A 54 11.67 -13.03 -5.71
CA LYS A 54 12.77 -13.83 -5.16
C LYS A 54 13.23 -13.31 -3.80
N VAL A 55 13.57 -14.22 -2.92
CA VAL A 55 14.14 -13.94 -1.61
C VAL A 55 15.63 -14.28 -1.61
N TYR A 56 16.41 -13.41 -1.01
CA TYR A 56 17.86 -13.49 -1.02
C TYR A 56 18.42 -13.58 0.39
N LYS A 57 19.54 -14.25 0.51
CA LYS A 57 20.47 -14.12 1.62
C LYS A 57 21.76 -13.52 1.07
N GLY A 58 22.02 -12.24 1.38
CA GLY A 58 23.06 -11.50 0.66
C GLY A 58 22.73 -11.44 -0.84
N ASP A 59 23.62 -11.97 -1.67
CA ASP A 59 23.43 -12.00 -3.12
C ASP A 59 22.90 -13.34 -3.66
N THR A 60 22.71 -14.33 -2.78
CA THR A 60 22.25 -15.65 -3.17
C THR A 60 20.73 -15.76 -3.05
N SER A 61 20.05 -16.11 -4.14
CA SER A 61 18.63 -16.42 -4.13
C SER A 61 18.40 -17.76 -3.42
N ILE A 62 17.54 -17.74 -2.39
CA ILE A 62 17.26 -18.92 -1.56
C ILE A 62 15.86 -19.46 -1.75
N GLY A 63 14.98 -18.70 -2.38
CA GLY A 63 13.59 -19.09 -2.62
C GLY A 63 12.80 -17.98 -3.29
N GLN A 64 11.51 -18.20 -3.37
CA GLN A 64 10.53 -17.27 -3.95
C GLN A 64 9.35 -17.14 -3.01
N ILE A 65 8.75 -15.96 -2.93
CA ILE A 65 7.52 -15.73 -2.15
C ILE A 65 6.36 -16.35 -2.91
N GLU A 66 5.72 -17.33 -2.30
CA GLU A 66 4.52 -17.97 -2.84
C GLU A 66 3.25 -17.30 -2.35
N ASP A 67 3.21 -16.93 -1.07
CA ASP A 67 2.05 -16.28 -0.46
C ASP A 67 2.44 -15.45 0.77
N VAL A 68 1.50 -14.63 1.23
CA VAL A 68 1.63 -13.79 2.43
C VAL A 68 0.43 -14.02 3.34
N LEU A 69 0.67 -14.54 4.53
CA LEU A 69 -0.36 -14.76 5.54
C LEU A 69 -0.58 -13.50 6.37
N VAL A 70 -1.82 -13.03 6.39
CA VAL A 70 -2.22 -11.84 7.13
C VAL A 70 -3.04 -12.27 8.35
N ASP A 71 -2.65 -11.77 9.50
CA ASP A 71 -3.41 -11.87 10.74
C ASP A 71 -4.39 -10.68 10.79
N LEU A 72 -5.66 -10.97 10.58
CA LEU A 72 -6.71 -9.95 10.55
C LEU A 72 -7.08 -9.46 11.95
N ASP A 73 -6.90 -10.28 12.97
CA ASP A 73 -7.22 -9.91 14.37
C ASP A 73 -6.21 -8.88 14.90
N HIS A 74 -4.95 -9.00 14.49
CA HIS A 74 -3.88 -8.10 14.90
C HIS A 74 -3.46 -7.10 13.79
N ALA A 75 -4.18 -7.07 12.66
CA ALA A 75 -3.91 -6.20 11.52
C ALA A 75 -2.42 -6.23 11.09
N SER A 76 -1.83 -7.41 11.02
CA SER A 76 -0.40 -7.59 10.75
C SER A 76 -0.13 -8.74 9.77
N VAL A 77 1.07 -8.75 9.20
CA VAL A 77 1.56 -9.89 8.45
C VAL A 77 2.10 -10.93 9.44
N ALA A 78 1.49 -12.10 9.47
CA ALA A 78 1.89 -13.19 10.35
C ALA A 78 3.12 -13.92 9.83
N ALA A 79 3.09 -14.31 8.56
CA ALA A 79 4.16 -15.07 7.93
C ALA A 79 4.21 -14.82 6.42
N VAL A 80 5.35 -15.13 5.84
CA VAL A 80 5.56 -15.19 4.39
C VAL A 80 5.83 -16.64 4.02
N ILE A 81 5.09 -17.16 3.04
CA ILE A 81 5.28 -18.51 2.54
C ILE A 81 6.31 -18.47 1.42
N LEU A 82 7.39 -19.17 1.64
CA LEU A 82 8.48 -19.29 0.67
C LEU A 82 8.43 -20.66 -0.01
N SER A 83 8.55 -20.66 -1.32
CA SER A 83 8.91 -21.83 -2.10
C SER A 83 10.44 -21.95 -2.10
N VAL A 84 10.94 -23.01 -1.49
CA VAL A 84 12.37 -23.28 -1.28
C VAL A 84 12.75 -24.61 -1.88
N GLY A 85 13.83 -24.65 -2.60
CA GLY A 85 14.29 -25.88 -3.23
C GLY A 85 13.99 -25.89 -4.73
N GLY A 86 14.04 -27.05 -5.34
CA GLY A 86 13.73 -27.21 -6.76
C GLY A 86 14.79 -26.67 -7.71
N PHE A 87 15.81 -27.45 -7.96
CA PHE A 87 16.51 -27.34 -9.21
C PHE A 87 15.53 -27.87 -10.28
N LEU A 88 15.12 -26.98 -11.22
CA LEU A 88 14.22 -27.30 -12.33
C LEU A 88 12.74 -27.64 -11.95
N GLY A 89 12.16 -27.02 -10.93
CA GLY A 89 10.72 -27.19 -10.66
C GLY A 89 10.28 -28.58 -10.16
N LEU A 90 11.23 -29.41 -9.79
CA LEU A 90 10.96 -30.73 -9.21
C LEU A 90 11.09 -30.63 -7.69
N GLY A 91 9.94 -30.55 -6.99
CA GLY A 91 9.87 -30.69 -5.55
C GLY A 91 10.11 -29.43 -4.74
N ASP A 92 9.50 -28.33 -5.12
CA ASP A 92 9.50 -27.11 -4.30
C ASP A 92 8.81 -27.36 -2.97
N LYS A 93 9.51 -27.04 -1.90
CA LYS A 93 8.99 -27.14 -0.54
C LYS A 93 8.49 -25.78 -0.09
N LEU A 94 7.23 -25.73 0.34
CA LEU A 94 6.69 -24.52 0.96
C LEU A 94 7.09 -24.47 2.43
N VAL A 95 7.59 -23.30 2.84
CA VAL A 95 8.01 -23.03 4.22
C VAL A 95 7.40 -21.72 4.69
N ALA A 96 6.76 -21.72 5.86
CA ALA A 96 6.28 -20.50 6.50
C ALA A 96 7.43 -19.86 7.28
N VAL A 97 7.74 -18.62 6.93
CA VAL A 97 8.75 -17.78 7.60
C VAL A 97 8.05 -16.62 8.30
N PRO A 98 8.26 -16.43 9.61
CA PRO A 98 7.71 -15.29 10.32
C PRO A 98 8.07 -13.97 9.63
N ALA A 99 7.12 -13.04 9.55
CA ALA A 99 7.31 -11.78 8.84
C ALA A 99 8.51 -10.96 9.36
N ASN A 100 8.79 -11.03 10.66
CA ASN A 100 9.92 -10.33 11.29
C ASN A 100 11.31 -10.85 10.86
N GLN A 101 11.37 -12.03 10.24
CA GLN A 101 12.61 -12.59 9.69
C GLN A 101 12.79 -12.31 8.19
N THR A 102 11.83 -11.58 7.60
CA THR A 102 11.90 -11.18 6.20
C THR A 102 11.93 -9.65 6.13
N LYS A 103 12.86 -9.09 5.37
CA LYS A 103 13.05 -7.65 5.21
C LYS A 103 12.89 -7.27 3.75
N VAL A 104 12.25 -6.12 3.52
CA VAL A 104 12.22 -5.49 2.21
C VAL A 104 13.40 -4.54 2.12
N GLY A 105 14.35 -4.85 1.28
CA GLY A 105 15.50 -4.00 1.00
C GLY A 105 15.20 -2.93 -0.06
N SER A 106 16.23 -2.19 -0.43
CA SER A 106 16.18 -1.28 -1.58
C SER A 106 15.78 -2.06 -2.85
N GLU A 107 15.08 -1.38 -3.78
CA GLU A 107 14.68 -1.94 -5.07
C GLU A 107 13.69 -3.13 -4.99
N ALA A 108 12.86 -3.18 -3.92
CA ALA A 108 11.93 -4.28 -3.67
C ALA A 108 12.61 -5.67 -3.61
N LYS A 109 13.89 -5.71 -3.25
CA LYS A 109 14.63 -6.95 -3.02
C LYS A 109 14.26 -7.49 -1.65
N PHE A 110 13.73 -8.71 -1.60
CA PHE A 110 13.41 -9.38 -0.34
C PHE A 110 14.64 -10.12 0.18
N THR A 111 14.94 -9.90 1.45
CA THR A 111 16.07 -10.56 2.11
C THR A 111 15.62 -11.23 3.39
N THR A 112 16.29 -12.31 3.74
CA THR A 112 16.16 -12.97 5.05
C THR A 112 17.52 -13.33 5.60
N ASP A 113 17.60 -13.44 6.92
CA ASP A 113 18.82 -13.89 7.60
C ASP A 113 18.90 -15.43 7.67
N LEU A 114 17.82 -16.12 7.29
CA LEU A 114 17.77 -17.59 7.27
C LEU A 114 18.65 -18.16 6.14
N THR A 115 19.27 -19.30 6.41
CA THR A 115 20.01 -20.02 5.38
C THR A 115 19.12 -20.99 4.61
N LYS A 116 19.57 -21.38 3.42
CA LYS A 116 18.87 -22.37 2.62
C LYS A 116 18.72 -23.71 3.36
N GLU A 117 19.74 -24.08 4.14
CA GLU A 117 19.75 -25.28 4.96
C GLU A 117 18.71 -25.23 6.08
N GLN A 118 18.58 -24.07 6.75
CA GLN A 118 17.55 -23.85 7.77
C GLN A 118 16.14 -23.94 7.17
N LEU A 119 15.92 -23.35 6.00
CA LEU A 119 14.64 -23.43 5.30
C LEU A 119 14.33 -24.87 4.85
N ASN A 120 15.33 -25.59 4.34
CA ASN A 120 15.19 -26.99 3.95
C ASN A 120 14.90 -27.90 5.16
N GLY A 121 15.47 -27.60 6.34
CA GLY A 121 15.21 -28.30 7.58
C GLY A 121 13.87 -27.96 8.25
N ALA A 122 13.25 -26.84 7.88
CA ALA A 122 11.97 -26.43 8.43
C ALA A 122 10.83 -27.39 8.02
N PRO A 123 9.76 -27.53 8.82
CA PRO A 123 8.62 -28.35 8.45
C PRO A 123 7.91 -27.79 7.20
N PRO A 124 7.40 -28.66 6.32
CA PRO A 124 6.67 -28.20 5.14
C PRO A 124 5.36 -27.51 5.55
N PHE A 125 5.06 -26.42 4.88
CA PHE A 125 3.81 -25.69 5.04
C PHE A 125 2.73 -26.28 4.11
N VAL A 126 1.50 -26.41 4.63
CA VAL A 126 0.36 -26.93 3.87
C VAL A 126 -0.82 -25.97 4.04
N PHE A 127 -1.32 -25.41 2.96
CA PHE A 127 -2.44 -24.46 2.96
C PHE A 127 -3.75 -25.03 3.56
N GLY A 128 -3.98 -26.33 3.47
CA GLY A 128 -5.19 -26.98 3.96
C GLY A 128 -5.42 -26.91 5.48
N LYS A 129 -4.48 -26.33 6.24
CA LYS A 129 -4.60 -26.11 7.69
C LYS A 129 -5.04 -24.69 8.04
N ILE A 130 -5.24 -23.82 7.04
CA ILE A 130 -5.65 -22.44 7.21
C ILE A 130 -7.10 -22.31 6.74
N LYS A 131 -7.89 -21.54 7.51
CA LYS A 131 -9.29 -21.24 7.16
C LYS A 131 -9.36 -20.20 6.07
#